data_5ab1e28b118e8b441b6b843ba11ac9b5
#
_entry.id   5ab1e28b118e8b441b6b843ba11ac9b5
#
_cell.length_a   1.000
_cell.length_b   1.000
_cell.length_c   1.000
_cell.angle_alpha   90.00
_cell.angle_beta   90.00
_cell.angle_gamma   90.00
#
_symmetry.space_group_name_H-M   'P 1'
#
loop_
_entity.id
_entity.type
_entity.pdbx_description
1 polymer ?
#
loop_
_entity_poly.entity_id
_entity_poly.type
_entity_poly.pdbx_seq_one_letter_code
_entity_poly.pdbx_strand_id
1 'polypeptide(L)'
;MKKFLALSIIFFYSTVSLVNAKNELYEKIDLFGEVLEKIKKDYVDDVDQVEIMDSAINGVLQSLDPYSAYMSPELFKEMQTDTSGKFGGLGIEIGMEAGVVKVISPIDGTPAAKAGIKAGDFIVKIGDNQVQGKSLMEAVKLMRGAVGTSINLTIRRKGVKKPLEFKIIRKIVEVQSVNSKIISNEKNLGYIRLKSFNENSDEQILLSLKKFEKNKNIKGYVLDLRNNPGGLLSKAISITDFFLNDGEIVSTKGRNVSETRKFFARKGDETNGKPLIVLINNGSASASEIFAGALKDHKRAIILGESSYGKGSVQSIIPLSNGGGMRLTISKYYLPSGKS
;
A
#
# COMPACT_ATOMS: atom_id res chain seq x y z
N MET A 1 55.83 -18.07 27.18
CA MET A 1 54.72 -18.42 28.07
C MET A 1 53.77 -17.23 28.37
N LYS A 2 54.23 -16.02 28.70
CA LYS A 2 53.35 -14.86 29.05
C LYS A 2 52.44 -14.37 27.90
N LYS A 3 52.82 -14.49 26.63
CA LYS A 3 51.96 -14.09 25.48
C LYS A 3 50.81 -15.07 25.18
N PHE A 4 51.00 -16.35 25.46
CA PHE A 4 49.94 -17.36 25.31
C PHE A 4 48.88 -17.24 26.40
N LEU A 5 49.26 -16.84 27.60
CA LEU A 5 48.31 -16.65 28.71
C LEU A 5 47.37 -15.45 28.46
N ALA A 6 47.88 -14.36 27.88
CA ALA A 6 47.08 -13.17 27.55
C ALA A 6 46.05 -13.47 26.47
N LEU A 7 46.38 -14.28 25.46
CA LEU A 7 45.42 -14.64 24.37
C LEU A 7 44.30 -15.56 24.89
N SER A 8 44.61 -16.48 25.80
CA SER A 8 43.61 -17.36 26.42
C SER A 8 42.65 -16.60 27.33
N ILE A 9 43.09 -15.55 28.01
CA ILE A 9 42.24 -14.72 28.87
C ILE A 9 41.27 -13.88 28.03
N ILE A 10 41.73 -13.32 26.90
CA ILE A 10 40.85 -12.54 26.00
C ILE A 10 39.75 -13.43 25.36
N PHE A 11 40.09 -14.66 24.98
CA PHE A 11 39.11 -15.60 24.42
C PHE A 11 38.10 -16.07 25.47
N PHE A 12 38.49 -16.23 26.74
CA PHE A 12 37.62 -16.59 27.84
C PHE A 12 36.64 -15.46 28.21
N TYR A 13 37.10 -14.19 28.19
CA TYR A 13 36.22 -13.02 28.43
C TYR A 13 35.20 -12.82 27.33
N SER A 14 35.53 -13.09 26.07
CA SER A 14 34.56 -12.96 24.97
C SER A 14 33.46 -14.04 25.00
N THR A 15 33.80 -15.26 25.43
CA THR A 15 32.80 -16.35 25.58
C THR A 15 31.87 -16.14 26.79
N VAL A 16 32.40 -15.63 27.90
CA VAL A 16 31.59 -15.33 29.09
C VAL A 16 30.57 -14.21 28.82
N SER A 17 30.92 -13.18 28.05
CA SER A 17 30.00 -12.11 27.69
C SER A 17 28.83 -12.58 26.81
N LEU A 18 29.08 -13.51 25.88
CA LEU A 18 28.05 -14.10 25.03
C LEU A 18 27.09 -15.02 25.80
N VAL A 19 27.59 -15.74 26.78
CA VAL A 19 26.79 -16.64 27.65
C VAL A 19 25.88 -15.82 28.57
N ASN A 20 26.38 -14.73 29.16
CA ASN A 20 25.57 -13.84 30.02
C ASN A 20 24.44 -13.17 29.25
N ALA A 21 24.69 -12.63 28.05
CA ALA A 21 23.66 -12.00 27.23
C ALA A 21 22.54 -12.99 26.81
N LYS A 22 22.90 -14.26 26.61
CA LYS A 22 21.95 -15.32 26.28
C LYS A 22 21.05 -15.67 27.47
N ASN A 23 21.59 -15.70 28.69
CA ASN A 23 20.82 -15.93 29.91
C ASN A 23 19.82 -14.79 30.18
N GLU A 24 20.23 -13.54 30.04
CA GLU A 24 19.36 -12.39 30.27
C GLU A 24 18.14 -12.35 29.35
N LEU A 25 18.29 -12.71 28.09
CA LEU A 25 17.17 -12.80 27.15
C LEU A 25 16.16 -13.89 27.56
N TYR A 26 16.64 -15.07 27.97
CA TYR A 26 15.75 -16.16 28.41
C TYR A 26 15.00 -15.79 29.70
N GLU A 27 15.68 -15.16 30.67
CA GLU A 27 15.03 -14.66 31.89
C GLU A 27 13.89 -13.66 31.57
N LYS A 28 14.06 -12.80 30.54
CA LYS A 28 13.00 -11.90 30.11
C LYS A 28 11.85 -12.61 29.41
N ILE A 29 12.13 -13.68 28.67
CA ILE A 29 11.07 -14.51 28.06
C ILE A 29 10.27 -15.25 29.15
N ASP A 30 10.93 -15.79 30.15
CA ASP A 30 10.29 -16.45 31.28
C ASP A 30 9.41 -15.47 32.07
N LEU A 31 9.92 -14.27 32.35
CA LEU A 31 9.17 -13.19 33.00
C LEU A 31 7.93 -12.81 32.17
N PHE A 32 8.07 -12.73 30.85
CA PHE A 32 6.94 -12.45 29.95
C PHE A 32 5.86 -13.53 30.05
N GLY A 33 6.28 -14.80 30.10
CA GLY A 33 5.37 -15.94 30.31
C GLY A 33 4.62 -15.85 31.65
N GLU A 34 5.34 -15.51 32.74
CA GLU A 34 4.74 -15.31 34.07
C GLU A 34 3.68 -14.19 34.06
N VAL A 35 3.97 -13.09 33.39
CA VAL A 35 3.01 -11.96 33.25
C VAL A 35 1.77 -12.39 32.50
N LEU A 36 1.91 -13.15 31.41
CA LEU A 36 0.74 -13.67 30.65
C LEU A 36 -0.12 -14.63 31.50
N GLU A 37 0.50 -15.50 32.27
CA GLU A 37 -0.24 -16.40 33.18
C GLU A 37 -1.02 -15.61 34.24
N LYS A 38 -0.41 -14.56 34.82
CA LYS A 38 -1.08 -13.70 35.80
C LYS A 38 -2.25 -12.94 35.17
N ILE A 39 -2.08 -12.39 33.96
CA ILE A 39 -3.17 -11.72 33.23
C ILE A 39 -4.33 -12.71 33.02
N LYS A 40 -4.04 -13.91 32.52
CA LYS A 40 -5.06 -14.92 32.29
C LYS A 40 -5.83 -15.31 33.57
N LYS A 41 -5.12 -15.37 34.70
CA LYS A 41 -5.68 -15.83 35.97
C LYS A 41 -6.41 -14.76 36.76
N ASP A 42 -5.84 -13.54 36.80
CA ASP A 42 -6.19 -12.54 37.80
C ASP A 42 -6.81 -11.27 37.18
N TYR A 43 -6.84 -11.12 35.85
CA TYR A 43 -7.48 -9.97 35.22
C TYR A 43 -9.00 -10.00 35.39
N VAL A 44 -9.62 -8.82 35.54
CA VAL A 44 -11.03 -8.66 35.91
C VAL A 44 -12.02 -9.22 34.87
N ASP A 45 -11.65 -9.17 33.58
CA ASP A 45 -12.46 -9.68 32.48
C ASP A 45 -11.75 -10.83 31.75
N ASP A 46 -12.52 -11.67 31.05
CA ASP A 46 -11.94 -12.68 30.18
C ASP A 46 -11.13 -12.04 29.04
N VAL A 47 -9.94 -12.55 28.80
CA VAL A 47 -9.02 -12.04 27.79
C VAL A 47 -8.75 -13.03 26.68
N ASP A 48 -8.77 -12.55 25.43
CA ASP A 48 -8.32 -13.33 24.29
C ASP A 48 -6.78 -13.37 24.27
N GLN A 49 -6.22 -14.55 24.49
CA GLN A 49 -4.78 -14.75 24.53
C GLN A 49 -4.10 -14.48 23.18
N VAL A 50 -4.79 -14.71 22.05
CA VAL A 50 -4.25 -14.45 20.72
C VAL A 50 -4.13 -12.95 20.52
N GLU A 51 -5.16 -12.18 20.89
CA GLU A 51 -5.16 -10.72 20.77
C GLU A 51 -4.08 -10.06 21.64
N ILE A 52 -3.87 -10.59 22.88
CA ILE A 52 -2.79 -10.10 23.75
C ILE A 52 -1.42 -10.38 23.14
N MET A 53 -1.20 -11.59 22.58
CA MET A 53 0.07 -11.93 21.95
C MET A 53 0.34 -11.09 20.69
N ASP A 54 -0.66 -10.89 19.85
CA ASP A 54 -0.56 -10.01 18.69
C ASP A 54 -0.21 -8.58 19.10
N SER A 55 -0.83 -8.08 20.17
CA SER A 55 -0.53 -6.77 20.78
C SER A 55 0.90 -6.69 21.31
N ALA A 56 1.39 -7.74 21.96
CA ALA A 56 2.76 -7.79 22.47
C ALA A 56 3.79 -7.79 21.34
N ILE A 57 3.58 -8.60 20.29
CA ILE A 57 4.43 -8.63 19.10
C ILE A 57 4.44 -7.25 18.41
N ASN A 58 3.27 -6.63 18.30
CA ASN A 58 3.16 -5.29 17.73
C ASN A 58 3.88 -4.24 18.59
N GLY A 59 3.80 -4.33 19.91
CA GLY A 59 4.54 -3.47 20.84
C GLY A 59 6.06 -3.54 20.66
N VAL A 60 6.61 -4.74 20.45
CA VAL A 60 8.03 -4.92 20.13
C VAL A 60 8.39 -4.20 18.83
N LEU A 61 7.59 -4.33 17.78
CA LEU A 61 7.87 -3.68 16.49
C LEU A 61 7.72 -2.17 16.57
N GLN A 62 6.71 -1.67 17.26
CA GLN A 62 6.49 -0.23 17.46
C GLN A 62 7.58 0.43 18.30
N SER A 63 8.29 -0.33 19.16
CA SER A 63 9.45 0.20 19.91
C SER A 63 10.64 0.53 19.01
N LEU A 64 10.68 0.01 17.78
CA LEU A 64 11.75 0.28 16.82
C LEU A 64 11.52 1.60 16.07
N ASP A 65 10.31 1.81 15.58
CA ASP A 65 9.87 2.99 14.82
C ASP A 65 8.34 2.97 14.62
N PRO A 66 7.70 4.11 14.23
CA PRO A 66 6.24 4.18 14.08
C PRO A 66 5.70 3.46 12.85
N TYR A 67 6.53 2.89 11.98
CA TYR A 67 6.12 2.25 10.72
C TYR A 67 6.23 0.74 10.74
N SER A 68 7.08 0.18 11.61
CA SER A 68 7.20 -1.26 11.82
C SER A 68 5.98 -1.77 12.56
N ALA A 69 5.36 -2.86 12.07
CA ALA A 69 4.13 -3.40 12.64
C ALA A 69 3.95 -4.88 12.31
N TYR A 70 3.28 -5.58 13.22
CA TYR A 70 2.72 -6.90 12.96
C TYR A 70 1.37 -6.75 12.26
N MET A 71 1.06 -7.69 11.38
CA MET A 71 -0.22 -7.81 10.68
C MET A 71 -0.77 -9.21 10.92
N SER A 72 -1.98 -9.30 11.45
CA SER A 72 -2.71 -10.57 11.50
C SER A 72 -2.87 -11.16 10.09
N PRO A 73 -3.20 -12.45 9.94
CA PRO A 73 -3.43 -13.07 8.62
C PRO A 73 -4.42 -12.27 7.76
N GLU A 74 -5.48 -11.72 8.36
CA GLU A 74 -6.48 -10.90 7.67
C GLU A 74 -5.90 -9.59 7.16
N LEU A 75 -5.22 -8.83 8.03
CA LEU A 75 -4.59 -7.56 7.68
C LEU A 75 -3.46 -7.74 6.65
N PHE A 76 -2.70 -8.84 6.78
CA PHE A 76 -1.66 -9.16 5.80
C PHE A 76 -2.24 -9.43 4.42
N LYS A 77 -3.31 -10.20 4.33
CA LYS A 77 -4.03 -10.47 3.07
C LYS A 77 -4.64 -9.20 2.47
N GLU A 78 -5.16 -8.32 3.30
CA GLU A 78 -5.69 -7.02 2.87
C GLU A 78 -4.60 -6.14 2.28
N MET A 79 -3.45 -6.03 2.95
CA MET A 79 -2.27 -5.31 2.48
C MET A 79 -1.73 -5.90 1.17
N GLN A 80 -1.66 -7.24 1.02
CA GLN A 80 -1.27 -7.88 -0.24
C GLN A 80 -2.23 -7.53 -1.38
N THR A 81 -3.53 -7.46 -1.09
CA THR A 81 -4.55 -7.06 -2.06
C THR A 81 -4.35 -5.61 -2.52
N ASP A 82 -4.11 -4.70 -1.60
CA ASP A 82 -3.89 -3.29 -1.90
C ASP A 82 -2.57 -3.08 -2.68
N THR A 83 -1.54 -3.84 -2.33
CA THR A 83 -0.23 -3.79 -3.00
C THR A 83 -0.31 -4.34 -4.42
N SER A 84 -0.98 -5.48 -4.62
CA SER A 84 -1.18 -6.06 -5.95
C SER A 84 -2.10 -5.21 -6.82
N GLY A 85 -2.97 -4.41 -6.21
CA GLY A 85 -4.01 -3.69 -6.93
C GLY A 85 -5.04 -4.61 -7.59
N LYS A 86 -5.14 -5.87 -7.13
CA LYS A 86 -6.04 -6.89 -7.67
C LYS A 86 -6.73 -7.63 -6.54
N PHE A 87 -8.02 -7.87 -6.67
CA PHE A 87 -8.77 -8.64 -5.69
C PHE A 87 -9.86 -9.50 -6.34
N GLY A 88 -10.22 -10.59 -5.69
CA GLY A 88 -11.39 -11.38 -6.07
C GLY A 88 -12.67 -10.66 -5.64
N GLY A 89 -13.47 -10.27 -6.63
CA GLY A 89 -14.67 -9.48 -6.36
C GLY A 89 -15.63 -9.40 -7.54
N LEU A 90 -16.52 -8.42 -7.46
CA LEU A 90 -17.61 -8.25 -8.42
C LEU A 90 -17.36 -7.11 -9.41
N GLY A 91 -16.50 -6.15 -9.05
CA GLY A 91 -16.23 -4.95 -9.85
C GLY A 91 -17.36 -3.93 -9.78
N ILE A 92 -17.69 -3.49 -8.57
CA ILE A 92 -18.70 -2.49 -8.30
C ILE A 92 -18.08 -1.38 -7.46
N GLU A 93 -18.24 -0.15 -7.88
CA GLU A 93 -18.02 1.02 -7.05
C GLU A 93 -19.27 1.30 -6.23
N ILE A 94 -19.13 1.38 -4.91
CA ILE A 94 -20.25 1.50 -3.98
C ILE A 94 -20.05 2.65 -3.00
N GLY A 95 -21.15 3.15 -2.47
CA GLY A 95 -21.19 4.14 -1.40
C GLY A 95 -22.34 3.86 -0.45
N MET A 96 -22.43 4.64 0.63
CA MET A 96 -23.58 4.61 1.54
C MET A 96 -24.53 5.76 1.23
N GLU A 97 -25.82 5.44 1.13
CA GLU A 97 -26.89 6.42 1.02
C GLU A 97 -28.06 6.01 1.93
N ALA A 98 -28.41 6.87 2.88
CA ALA A 98 -29.49 6.61 3.87
C ALA A 98 -29.33 5.26 4.61
N GLY A 99 -28.10 4.88 4.99
CA GLY A 99 -27.83 3.64 5.73
C GLY A 99 -27.89 2.36 4.89
N VAL A 100 -27.95 2.47 3.57
CA VAL A 100 -27.98 1.34 2.62
C VAL A 100 -26.83 1.46 1.62
N VAL A 101 -26.28 0.33 1.18
CA VAL A 101 -25.25 0.30 0.16
C VAL A 101 -25.83 0.59 -1.21
N LYS A 102 -25.36 1.68 -1.84
CA LYS A 102 -25.75 2.10 -3.17
C LYS A 102 -24.64 1.81 -4.18
N VAL A 103 -24.99 1.27 -5.32
CA VAL A 103 -24.12 1.15 -6.48
C VAL A 103 -23.91 2.53 -7.10
N ILE A 104 -22.68 3.04 -7.05
CA ILE A 104 -22.29 4.27 -7.76
C ILE A 104 -22.14 3.93 -9.23
N SER A 105 -21.32 2.89 -9.55
CA SER A 105 -21.15 2.40 -10.91
C SER A 105 -20.63 0.95 -10.89
N PRO A 106 -21.15 0.05 -11.75
CA PRO A 106 -20.43 -1.16 -12.10
C PRO A 106 -19.23 -0.80 -12.98
N ILE A 107 -18.10 -1.47 -12.77
CA ILE A 107 -16.88 -1.27 -13.58
C ILE A 107 -17.04 -2.08 -14.88
N ASP A 108 -16.79 -1.45 -16.02
CA ASP A 108 -16.93 -2.08 -17.33
C ASP A 108 -16.13 -3.39 -17.46
N GLY A 109 -16.73 -4.37 -18.12
CA GLY A 109 -16.11 -5.68 -18.35
C GLY A 109 -16.10 -6.63 -17.15
N THR A 110 -16.47 -6.16 -15.95
CA THR A 110 -16.47 -6.94 -14.69
C THR A 110 -17.69 -7.88 -14.58
N PRO A 111 -17.67 -8.82 -13.61
CA PRO A 111 -18.81 -9.71 -13.38
C PRO A 111 -20.14 -8.98 -13.09
N ALA A 112 -20.11 -7.91 -12.32
CA ALA A 112 -21.31 -7.15 -11.97
C ALA A 112 -21.92 -6.44 -13.18
N ALA A 113 -21.10 -5.81 -14.02
CA ALA A 113 -21.55 -5.17 -15.25
C ALA A 113 -22.20 -6.20 -16.19
N LYS A 114 -21.56 -7.39 -16.35
CA LYS A 114 -22.07 -8.49 -17.16
C LYS A 114 -23.36 -9.10 -16.62
N ALA A 115 -23.53 -9.10 -15.30
CA ALA A 115 -24.75 -9.56 -14.66
C ALA A 115 -25.92 -8.57 -14.80
N GLY A 116 -25.66 -7.32 -15.23
CA GLY A 116 -26.70 -6.31 -15.42
C GLY A 116 -27.01 -5.46 -14.18
N ILE A 117 -26.06 -5.39 -13.23
CA ILE A 117 -26.10 -4.40 -12.15
C ILE A 117 -25.92 -3.02 -12.75
N LYS A 118 -26.66 -2.02 -12.24
CA LYS A 118 -26.69 -0.66 -12.76
C LYS A 118 -26.36 0.38 -11.69
N ALA A 119 -25.88 1.53 -12.14
CA ALA A 119 -25.74 2.70 -11.28
C ALA A 119 -27.09 3.06 -10.65
N GLY A 120 -27.10 3.41 -9.37
CA GLY A 120 -28.30 3.72 -8.61
C GLY A 120 -29.04 2.51 -8.02
N ASP A 121 -28.58 1.29 -8.23
CA ASP A 121 -29.08 0.09 -7.53
C ASP A 121 -28.74 0.16 -6.04
N PHE A 122 -29.65 -0.33 -5.18
CA PHE A 122 -29.41 -0.48 -3.75
C PHE A 122 -29.23 -1.96 -3.41
N ILE A 123 -28.08 -2.31 -2.84
CA ILE A 123 -27.79 -3.67 -2.39
C ILE A 123 -28.40 -3.84 -1.00
N VAL A 124 -29.42 -4.69 -0.87
CA VAL A 124 -30.13 -4.91 0.38
C VAL A 124 -29.73 -6.21 1.07
N LYS A 125 -29.18 -7.19 0.31
CA LYS A 125 -28.70 -8.47 0.86
C LYS A 125 -27.47 -8.94 0.10
N ILE A 126 -26.49 -9.49 0.82
CA ILE A 126 -25.25 -10.08 0.29
C ILE A 126 -25.12 -11.49 0.85
N GLY A 127 -25.28 -12.50 -0.01
CA GLY A 127 -25.46 -13.89 0.45
C GLY A 127 -26.65 -13.98 1.38
N ASP A 128 -26.45 -14.50 2.60
CA ASP A 128 -27.49 -14.57 3.64
C ASP A 128 -27.54 -13.34 4.56
N ASN A 129 -26.64 -12.39 4.38
CA ASN A 129 -26.49 -11.24 5.26
C ASN A 129 -27.33 -10.03 4.76
N GLN A 130 -28.18 -9.49 5.63
CA GLN A 130 -28.81 -8.19 5.40
C GLN A 130 -27.74 -7.09 5.47
N VAL A 131 -27.86 -6.09 4.60
CA VAL A 131 -26.89 -4.98 4.51
C VAL A 131 -27.27 -3.82 5.43
N GLN A 132 -28.53 -3.70 5.79
CA GLN A 132 -29.01 -2.64 6.68
C GLN A 132 -28.28 -2.69 8.04
N GLY A 133 -27.77 -1.54 8.47
CA GLY A 133 -27.00 -1.40 9.72
C GLY A 133 -25.52 -1.80 9.63
N LYS A 134 -25.06 -2.30 8.48
CA LYS A 134 -23.64 -2.58 8.25
C LYS A 134 -22.90 -1.35 7.73
N SER A 135 -21.64 -1.24 8.08
CA SER A 135 -20.72 -0.26 7.48
C SER A 135 -20.42 -0.60 6.02
N LEU A 136 -19.96 0.39 5.26
CA LEU A 136 -19.48 0.17 3.90
C LEU A 136 -18.37 -0.89 3.83
N MET A 137 -17.45 -0.88 4.81
CA MET A 137 -16.33 -1.82 4.87
C MET A 137 -16.80 -3.27 5.09
N GLU A 138 -17.76 -3.49 5.97
CA GLU A 138 -18.36 -4.82 6.16
C GLU A 138 -19.04 -5.33 4.90
N ALA A 139 -19.77 -4.47 4.19
CA ALA A 139 -20.38 -4.83 2.91
C ALA A 139 -19.33 -5.18 1.85
N VAL A 140 -18.22 -4.43 1.77
CA VAL A 140 -17.08 -4.72 0.91
C VAL A 140 -16.46 -6.09 1.26
N LYS A 141 -16.24 -6.36 2.57
CA LYS A 141 -15.69 -7.64 3.05
C LYS A 141 -16.56 -8.83 2.64
N LEU A 142 -17.88 -8.71 2.72
CA LEU A 142 -18.82 -9.74 2.28
C LEU A 142 -18.81 -9.95 0.77
N MET A 143 -18.66 -8.89 -0.03
CA MET A 143 -18.63 -8.97 -1.49
C MET A 143 -17.32 -9.50 -2.04
N ARG A 144 -16.18 -9.25 -1.37
CA ARG A 144 -14.87 -9.82 -1.72
C ARG A 144 -14.84 -11.32 -1.40
N GLY A 145 -13.93 -12.06 -2.03
CA GLY A 145 -13.71 -13.49 -1.76
C GLY A 145 -12.84 -14.14 -2.83
N ALA A 146 -12.64 -15.46 -2.71
CA ALA A 146 -11.81 -16.21 -3.64
C ALA A 146 -12.38 -16.14 -5.06
N VAL A 147 -11.50 -15.97 -6.04
CA VAL A 147 -11.84 -16.01 -7.47
C VAL A 147 -12.50 -17.35 -7.80
N GLY A 148 -13.55 -17.32 -8.61
CA GLY A 148 -14.32 -18.50 -9.00
C GLY A 148 -15.47 -18.85 -8.05
N THR A 149 -15.52 -18.28 -6.84
CA THR A 149 -16.65 -18.49 -5.93
C THR A 149 -17.87 -17.64 -6.33
N SER A 150 -19.07 -18.15 -6.09
CA SER A 150 -20.33 -17.44 -6.36
C SER A 150 -20.81 -16.68 -5.15
N ILE A 151 -21.53 -15.59 -5.40
CA ILE A 151 -22.26 -14.81 -4.39
C ILE A 151 -23.60 -14.38 -4.94
N ASN A 152 -24.63 -14.37 -4.08
CA ASN A 152 -25.95 -13.85 -4.43
C ASN A 152 -26.07 -12.41 -3.91
N LEU A 153 -26.56 -11.51 -4.73
CA LEU A 153 -26.92 -10.15 -4.35
C LEU A 153 -28.43 -9.94 -4.54
N THR A 154 -29.09 -9.45 -3.50
CA THR A 154 -30.47 -8.96 -3.64
C THR A 154 -30.44 -7.44 -3.76
N ILE A 155 -31.04 -6.92 -4.81
CA ILE A 155 -30.96 -5.51 -5.20
C ILE A 155 -32.38 -4.91 -5.29
N ARG A 156 -32.53 -3.70 -4.77
CA ARG A 156 -33.66 -2.81 -5.02
C ARG A 156 -33.27 -1.82 -6.09
N ARG A 157 -34.07 -1.76 -7.16
CA ARG A 157 -33.89 -0.83 -8.30
C ARG A 157 -35.09 0.08 -8.42
N LYS A 158 -34.84 1.38 -8.60
CA LYS A 158 -35.91 2.37 -8.81
C LYS A 158 -36.79 1.97 -10.02
N GLY A 159 -38.12 2.00 -9.85
CA GLY A 159 -39.06 1.62 -10.89
C GLY A 159 -39.35 0.12 -11.01
N VAL A 160 -38.67 -0.74 -10.21
CA VAL A 160 -38.91 -2.19 -10.19
C VAL A 160 -39.58 -2.57 -8.88
N LYS A 161 -40.80 -3.13 -8.91
CA LYS A 161 -41.59 -3.45 -7.71
C LYS A 161 -40.98 -4.58 -6.88
N LYS A 162 -40.43 -5.63 -7.51
CA LYS A 162 -39.85 -6.79 -6.83
C LYS A 162 -38.33 -6.64 -6.70
N PRO A 163 -37.70 -7.12 -5.61
CA PRO A 163 -36.26 -7.23 -5.53
C PRO A 163 -35.72 -8.07 -6.69
N LEU A 164 -34.55 -7.71 -7.17
CA LEU A 164 -33.81 -8.43 -8.20
C LEU A 164 -32.72 -9.30 -7.55
N GLU A 165 -32.62 -10.54 -7.97
CA GLU A 165 -31.62 -11.49 -7.51
C GLU A 165 -30.54 -11.67 -8.58
N PHE A 166 -29.28 -11.54 -8.18
CA PHE A 166 -28.12 -11.71 -9.05
C PHE A 166 -27.16 -12.74 -8.46
N LYS A 167 -26.94 -13.84 -9.15
CA LYS A 167 -25.88 -14.79 -8.82
C LYS A 167 -24.65 -14.43 -9.64
N ILE A 168 -23.57 -14.01 -8.98
CA ILE A 168 -22.37 -13.48 -9.62
C ILE A 168 -21.16 -14.32 -9.20
N ILE A 169 -20.32 -14.71 -10.16
CA ILE A 169 -19.07 -15.40 -9.90
C ILE A 169 -17.97 -14.35 -9.75
N ARG A 170 -17.25 -14.38 -8.61
CA ARG A 170 -16.13 -13.47 -8.35
C ARG A 170 -15.01 -13.70 -9.36
N LYS A 171 -14.49 -12.63 -9.91
CA LYS A 171 -13.30 -12.63 -10.77
C LYS A 171 -12.26 -11.68 -10.23
N ILE A 172 -11.06 -11.71 -10.81
CA ILE A 172 -10.04 -10.70 -10.53
C ILE A 172 -10.58 -9.34 -11.01
N VAL A 173 -10.60 -8.39 -10.09
CA VAL A 173 -10.92 -6.98 -10.35
C VAL A 173 -9.67 -6.17 -10.12
N GLU A 174 -9.27 -5.36 -11.11
CA GLU A 174 -8.12 -4.48 -10.99
C GLU A 174 -8.54 -3.12 -10.43
N VAL A 175 -7.76 -2.64 -9.46
CA VAL A 175 -7.95 -1.32 -8.85
C VAL A 175 -7.49 -0.25 -9.85
N GLN A 176 -8.38 0.69 -10.15
CA GLN A 176 -8.05 1.87 -10.95
C GLN A 176 -7.24 2.86 -10.10
N SER A 177 -5.92 2.70 -10.08
CA SER A 177 -5.01 3.59 -9.36
C SER A 177 -4.72 4.89 -10.10
N VAL A 178 -5.00 4.92 -11.41
CA VAL A 178 -4.76 6.05 -12.28
C VAL A 178 -6.05 6.54 -12.91
N ASN A 179 -6.35 7.83 -12.74
CA ASN A 179 -7.40 8.51 -13.48
C ASN A 179 -6.73 9.53 -14.42
N SER A 180 -7.10 9.54 -15.69
CA SER A 180 -6.52 10.46 -16.66
C SER A 180 -7.57 11.14 -17.53
N LYS A 181 -7.34 12.42 -17.83
CA LYS A 181 -8.21 13.22 -18.71
C LYS A 181 -7.40 14.33 -19.39
N ILE A 182 -7.92 14.85 -20.49
CA ILE A 182 -7.40 16.07 -21.11
C ILE A 182 -8.16 17.26 -20.49
N ILE A 183 -7.42 18.23 -20.00
CA ILE A 183 -7.98 19.53 -19.60
C ILE A 183 -7.94 20.41 -20.85
N SER A 184 -9.09 20.61 -21.47
CA SER A 184 -9.26 21.39 -22.68
C SER A 184 -9.48 22.85 -22.31
N ASN A 185 -8.41 23.55 -21.99
CA ASN A 185 -8.34 25.01 -21.94
C ASN A 185 -7.55 25.48 -23.16
N GLU A 186 -7.13 26.72 -23.20
CA GLU A 186 -6.27 27.29 -24.26
C GLU A 186 -4.99 26.44 -24.56
N LYS A 187 -4.57 25.57 -23.64
CA LYS A 187 -3.30 24.82 -23.71
C LYS A 187 -3.42 23.29 -23.67
N ASN A 188 -4.57 22.68 -23.78
CA ASN A 188 -4.72 21.20 -23.75
C ASN A 188 -3.66 20.47 -22.92
N LEU A 189 -3.91 20.30 -21.63
CA LEU A 189 -2.99 19.63 -20.72
C LEU A 189 -3.43 18.20 -20.47
N GLY A 190 -2.47 17.25 -20.46
CA GLY A 190 -2.67 15.89 -19.98
C GLY A 190 -2.68 15.85 -18.45
N TYR A 191 -3.84 15.60 -17.83
CA TYR A 191 -3.94 15.45 -16.38
C TYR A 191 -3.99 13.98 -16.02
N ILE A 192 -3.12 13.57 -15.10
CA ILE A 192 -3.04 12.21 -14.55
C ILE A 192 -3.08 12.31 -13.04
N ARG A 193 -4.06 11.67 -12.39
CA ARG A 193 -4.11 11.47 -10.96
C ARG A 193 -3.67 10.05 -10.63
N LEU A 194 -2.61 9.92 -9.87
CA LEU A 194 -2.15 8.65 -9.31
C LEU A 194 -2.54 8.58 -7.83
N LYS A 195 -3.35 7.58 -7.46
CA LYS A 195 -3.89 7.41 -6.11
C LYS A 195 -2.97 6.58 -5.19
N SER A 196 -2.25 5.61 -5.76
CA SER A 196 -1.29 4.75 -5.05
C SER A 196 -0.30 4.11 -6.03
N PHE A 197 0.88 3.74 -5.54
CA PHE A 197 1.91 3.04 -6.30
C PHE A 197 1.78 1.52 -6.07
N ASN A 198 0.78 0.88 -6.71
CA ASN A 198 0.57 -0.56 -6.69
C ASN A 198 1.18 -1.24 -7.93
N GLU A 199 1.10 -2.58 -8.00
CA GLU A 199 1.73 -3.35 -9.08
C GLU A 199 1.32 -2.95 -10.49
N ASN A 200 0.11 -2.40 -10.69
CA ASN A 200 -0.42 -2.04 -12.00
C ASN A 200 -0.28 -0.54 -12.32
N SER A 201 0.23 0.27 -11.40
CA SER A 201 0.20 1.73 -11.51
C SER A 201 1.08 2.27 -12.65
N ASP A 202 2.25 1.67 -12.90
CA ASP A 202 3.15 2.07 -13.99
C ASP A 202 2.53 1.76 -15.37
N GLU A 203 1.93 0.60 -15.55
CA GLU A 203 1.23 0.26 -16.80
C GLU A 203 0.08 1.24 -17.07
N GLN A 204 -0.73 1.56 -16.04
CA GLN A 204 -1.84 2.51 -16.17
C GLN A 204 -1.37 3.93 -16.50
N ILE A 205 -0.24 4.38 -15.93
CA ILE A 205 0.40 5.66 -16.29
C ILE A 205 0.87 5.63 -17.74
N LEU A 206 1.60 4.60 -18.13
CA LEU A 206 2.11 4.47 -19.49
C LEU A 206 1.00 4.46 -20.55
N LEU A 207 -0.08 3.73 -20.29
CA LEU A 207 -1.28 3.72 -21.14
C LEU A 207 -1.90 5.12 -21.26
N SER A 208 -1.93 5.87 -20.16
CA SER A 208 -2.43 7.25 -20.15
C SER A 208 -1.55 8.18 -20.98
N LEU A 209 -0.22 8.08 -20.85
CA LEU A 209 0.74 8.86 -21.63
C LEU A 209 0.61 8.55 -23.12
N LYS A 210 0.58 7.27 -23.51
CA LYS A 210 0.38 6.83 -24.91
C LYS A 210 -0.96 7.32 -25.48
N LYS A 211 -2.02 7.35 -24.68
CA LYS A 211 -3.31 7.93 -25.10
C LYS A 211 -3.19 9.43 -25.37
N PHE A 212 -2.46 10.15 -24.53
CA PHE A 212 -2.24 11.58 -24.71
C PHE A 212 -1.33 11.90 -25.89
N GLU A 213 -0.32 11.07 -26.16
CA GLU A 213 0.61 11.25 -27.29
C GLU A 213 -0.12 11.26 -28.65
N LYS A 214 -1.21 10.48 -28.79
CA LYS A 214 -2.07 10.49 -29.99
C LYS A 214 -2.69 11.86 -30.24
N ASN A 215 -2.79 12.71 -29.21
CA ASN A 215 -3.26 14.08 -29.34
C ASN A 215 -2.06 15.05 -29.45
N LYS A 216 -1.68 15.39 -30.68
CA LYS A 216 -0.56 16.31 -30.98
C LYS A 216 -0.68 17.70 -30.36
N ASN A 217 -1.87 18.06 -29.86
CA ASN A 217 -2.12 19.38 -29.25
C ASN A 217 -1.78 19.45 -27.75
N ILE A 218 -1.41 18.34 -27.09
CA ILE A 218 -0.97 18.34 -25.68
C ILE A 218 0.31 19.17 -25.53
N LYS A 219 0.25 20.22 -24.71
CA LYS A 219 1.34 21.16 -24.47
C LYS A 219 2.13 20.90 -23.19
N GLY A 220 1.61 20.08 -22.30
CA GLY A 220 2.25 19.74 -21.02
C GLY A 220 1.41 18.77 -20.21
N TYR A 221 1.91 18.40 -19.03
CA TYR A 221 1.31 17.41 -18.18
C TYR A 221 1.18 17.90 -16.73
N VAL A 222 0.13 17.45 -16.06
CA VAL A 222 -0.08 17.62 -14.63
C VAL A 222 -0.23 16.25 -14.01
N LEU A 223 0.69 15.87 -13.12
CA LEU A 223 0.58 14.69 -12.27
C LEU A 223 0.08 15.09 -10.89
N ASP A 224 -1.05 14.52 -10.48
CA ASP A 224 -1.65 14.79 -9.18
C ASP A 224 -1.40 13.63 -8.22
N LEU A 225 -0.55 13.88 -7.21
CA LEU A 225 -0.20 12.96 -6.12
C LEU A 225 -0.81 13.38 -4.79
N ARG A 226 -1.73 14.33 -4.77
CA ARG A 226 -2.38 14.76 -3.52
C ARG A 226 -3.14 13.61 -2.89
N ASN A 227 -2.95 13.40 -1.58
CA ASN A 227 -3.50 12.28 -0.80
C ASN A 227 -3.06 10.90 -1.33
N ASN A 228 -1.88 10.81 -1.95
CA ASN A 228 -1.28 9.55 -2.34
C ASN A 228 -0.24 9.13 -1.28
N PRO A 229 -0.52 8.11 -0.43
CA PRO A 229 0.36 7.71 0.66
C PRO A 229 1.63 6.98 0.20
N GLY A 230 1.81 6.82 -1.12
CA GLY A 230 2.91 6.09 -1.71
C GLY A 230 2.53 4.68 -2.16
N GLY A 231 3.37 3.71 -1.83
CA GLY A 231 3.24 2.31 -2.22
C GLY A 231 4.59 1.68 -2.55
N LEU A 232 4.66 0.86 -3.59
CA LEU A 232 5.86 0.12 -3.96
C LEU A 232 7.01 1.01 -4.44
N LEU A 233 8.18 0.84 -3.83
CA LEU A 233 9.41 1.52 -4.25
C LEU A 233 9.75 1.23 -5.72
N SER A 234 9.58 -0.02 -6.16
CA SER A 234 9.80 -0.41 -7.56
C SER A 234 8.94 0.38 -8.53
N LYS A 235 7.69 0.70 -8.14
CA LYS A 235 6.78 1.48 -8.97
C LYS A 235 7.08 2.98 -8.93
N ALA A 236 7.55 3.49 -7.79
CA ALA A 236 8.10 4.86 -7.76
C ALA A 236 9.25 5.01 -8.75
N ILE A 237 10.17 4.03 -8.76
CA ILE A 237 11.31 4.02 -9.69
C ILE A 237 10.84 3.93 -11.14
N SER A 238 10.00 2.94 -11.49
CA SER A 238 9.58 2.74 -12.88
C SER A 238 8.72 3.90 -13.41
N ILE A 239 7.87 4.50 -12.57
CA ILE A 239 7.05 5.65 -12.99
C ILE A 239 7.91 6.91 -13.12
N THR A 240 8.91 7.11 -12.25
CA THR A 240 9.82 8.26 -12.36
C THR A 240 10.68 8.15 -13.63
N ASP A 241 11.10 6.94 -13.97
CA ASP A 241 11.85 6.61 -15.19
C ASP A 241 11.16 7.09 -16.48
N PHE A 242 9.82 7.06 -16.54
CA PHE A 242 9.04 7.56 -17.68
C PHE A 242 9.20 9.06 -17.96
N PHE A 243 9.75 9.83 -17.04
CA PHE A 243 9.86 11.29 -17.14
C PHE A 243 11.31 11.77 -17.12
N LEU A 244 12.30 10.88 -17.07
CA LEU A 244 13.72 11.21 -17.07
C LEU A 244 14.44 10.51 -18.22
N ASN A 245 15.53 11.09 -18.68
CA ASN A 245 16.40 10.48 -19.70
C ASN A 245 17.65 9.84 -19.10
N ASP A 246 18.05 10.26 -17.90
CA ASP A 246 19.22 9.78 -17.19
C ASP A 246 19.21 10.25 -15.73
N GLY A 247 20.22 9.87 -14.98
CA GLY A 247 20.49 10.30 -13.62
C GLY A 247 19.91 9.37 -12.54
N GLU A 248 20.35 9.59 -11.30
CA GLU A 248 19.86 8.82 -10.14
C GLU A 248 18.42 9.21 -9.82
N ILE A 249 17.55 8.23 -9.62
CA ILE A 249 16.17 8.43 -9.17
C ILE A 249 16.13 8.46 -7.64
N VAL A 250 16.71 7.44 -7.02
CA VAL A 250 16.72 7.25 -5.58
C VAL A 250 17.84 6.29 -5.19
N SER A 251 18.37 6.45 -3.99
CA SER A 251 19.23 5.44 -3.35
C SER A 251 18.62 4.99 -2.03
N THR A 252 18.93 3.74 -1.65
CA THR A 252 18.55 3.17 -0.35
C THR A 252 19.79 2.76 0.42
N LYS A 253 19.79 3.02 1.74
CA LYS A 253 20.88 2.64 2.64
C LYS A 253 20.31 1.85 3.80
N GLY A 254 20.71 0.58 3.92
CA GLY A 254 20.41 -0.30 5.03
C GLY A 254 21.35 -0.12 6.22
N ARG A 255 21.35 -1.09 7.13
CA ARG A 255 22.22 -1.11 8.32
C ARG A 255 23.69 -1.17 7.91
N ASN A 256 24.03 -1.97 6.91
CA ASN A 256 25.38 -2.14 6.42
C ASN A 256 25.62 -1.30 5.14
N VAL A 257 26.83 -0.78 4.96
CA VAL A 257 27.20 0.00 3.76
C VAL A 257 27.02 -0.82 2.48
N SER A 258 27.28 -2.13 2.52
CA SER A 258 27.09 -3.07 1.41
C SER A 258 25.63 -3.20 0.95
N GLU A 259 24.68 -2.79 1.76
CA GLU A 259 23.24 -2.79 1.44
C GLU A 259 22.78 -1.52 0.71
N THR A 260 23.72 -0.61 0.42
CA THR A 260 23.41 0.59 -0.36
C THR A 260 23.09 0.21 -1.81
N ARG A 261 21.92 0.62 -2.28
CA ARG A 261 21.47 0.42 -3.67
C ARG A 261 21.13 1.77 -4.28
N LYS A 262 21.51 1.96 -5.55
CA LYS A 262 21.20 3.14 -6.35
C LYS A 262 20.37 2.74 -7.55
N PHE A 263 19.36 3.51 -7.85
CA PHE A 263 18.47 3.29 -8.97
C PHE A 263 18.55 4.50 -9.90
N PHE A 264 18.74 4.23 -11.18
CA PHE A 264 18.97 5.24 -12.21
C PHE A 264 17.88 5.19 -13.27
N ALA A 265 17.60 6.32 -13.86
CA ALA A 265 16.73 6.42 -15.03
C ALA A 265 17.43 5.84 -16.27
N ARG A 266 16.62 5.25 -17.13
CA ARG A 266 17.03 4.78 -18.46
C ARG A 266 16.64 5.83 -19.49
N LYS A 267 17.29 5.83 -20.63
CA LYS A 267 17.02 6.76 -21.72
C LYS A 267 15.58 6.58 -22.25
N GLY A 268 14.79 7.64 -22.26
CA GLY A 268 13.47 7.68 -22.87
C GLY A 268 12.39 8.39 -22.03
N ASP A 269 12.33 9.73 -22.11
CA ASP A 269 11.22 10.51 -21.53
C ASP A 269 9.95 10.34 -22.37
N GLU A 270 8.94 9.65 -21.85
CA GLU A 270 7.66 9.36 -22.51
C GLU A 270 6.82 10.64 -22.79
N THR A 271 7.24 11.78 -22.26
CA THR A 271 6.57 13.08 -22.52
C THR A 271 7.31 13.95 -23.54
N ASN A 272 8.43 13.46 -24.08
CA ASN A 272 9.28 14.17 -25.05
C ASN A 272 9.71 15.56 -24.54
N GLY A 273 10.07 15.68 -23.27
CA GLY A 273 10.53 16.91 -22.64
C GLY A 273 9.45 17.99 -22.42
N LYS A 274 8.16 17.69 -22.67
CA LYS A 274 7.09 18.66 -22.46
C LYS A 274 7.02 19.12 -21.00
N PRO A 275 6.57 20.35 -20.71
CA PRO A 275 6.42 20.86 -19.35
C PRO A 275 5.62 19.92 -18.45
N LEU A 276 6.09 19.76 -17.23
CA LEU A 276 5.49 18.86 -16.22
C LEU A 276 5.30 19.61 -14.90
N ILE A 277 4.11 19.50 -14.33
CA ILE A 277 3.78 19.96 -12.98
C ILE A 277 3.38 18.75 -12.16
N VAL A 278 3.89 18.64 -10.92
CA VAL A 278 3.50 17.63 -9.95
C VAL A 278 2.79 18.31 -8.78
N LEU A 279 1.56 17.89 -8.50
CA LEU A 279 0.76 18.39 -7.38
C LEU A 279 0.94 17.47 -6.18
N ILE A 280 1.29 18.05 -5.03
CA ILE A 280 1.46 17.35 -3.75
C ILE A 280 0.72 18.07 -2.62
N ASN A 281 0.47 17.35 -1.52
CA ASN A 281 -0.01 17.90 -0.26
C ASN A 281 0.51 17.06 0.93
N ASN A 282 0.08 17.35 2.13
CA ASN A 282 0.46 16.65 3.36
C ASN A 282 0.09 15.14 3.37
N GLY A 283 -0.84 14.70 2.54
CA GLY A 283 -1.16 13.29 2.32
C GLY A 283 -0.28 12.60 1.26
N SER A 284 0.67 13.31 0.63
CA SER A 284 1.64 12.74 -0.30
C SER A 284 2.84 12.20 0.48
N ALA A 285 3.11 10.89 0.43
CA ALA A 285 4.14 10.27 1.26
C ALA A 285 4.97 9.20 0.51
N SER A 286 6.17 8.89 1.02
CA SER A 286 6.99 7.74 0.60
C SER A 286 7.26 7.72 -0.92
N ALA A 287 6.72 6.75 -1.68
CA ALA A 287 6.87 6.64 -3.14
C ALA A 287 6.49 7.93 -3.89
N SER A 288 5.47 8.67 -3.40
CA SER A 288 5.10 9.98 -3.94
C SER A 288 6.19 11.02 -3.74
N GLU A 289 6.90 10.97 -2.61
CA GLU A 289 7.99 11.87 -2.28
C GLU A 289 9.25 11.54 -3.09
N ILE A 290 9.51 10.25 -3.33
CA ILE A 290 10.58 9.79 -4.23
C ILE A 290 10.34 10.34 -5.64
N PHE A 291 9.14 10.14 -6.18
CA PHE A 291 8.76 10.62 -7.51
C PHE A 291 8.90 12.16 -7.62
N ALA A 292 8.24 12.89 -6.72
CA ALA A 292 8.26 14.36 -6.75
C ALA A 292 9.66 14.92 -6.50
N GLY A 293 10.40 14.34 -5.54
CA GLY A 293 11.74 14.78 -5.17
C GLY A 293 12.77 14.55 -6.27
N ALA A 294 12.76 13.37 -6.89
CA ALA A 294 13.66 13.07 -8.01
C ALA A 294 13.42 14.03 -9.19
N LEU A 295 12.18 14.23 -9.60
CA LEU A 295 11.85 15.16 -10.69
C LEU A 295 12.19 16.61 -10.35
N LYS A 296 12.07 17.01 -9.08
CA LYS A 296 12.51 18.32 -8.59
C LYS A 296 14.02 18.48 -8.68
N ASP A 297 14.77 17.51 -8.17
CA ASP A 297 16.24 17.55 -8.11
C ASP A 297 16.85 17.57 -9.52
N HIS A 298 16.25 16.86 -10.48
CA HIS A 298 16.60 16.91 -11.90
C HIS A 298 16.05 18.15 -12.63
N LYS A 299 15.35 19.06 -11.95
CA LYS A 299 14.69 20.24 -12.57
C LYS A 299 13.74 19.86 -13.70
N ARG A 300 13.22 18.61 -13.67
CA ARG A 300 12.33 18.09 -14.72
C ARG A 300 10.88 18.56 -14.55
N ALA A 301 10.44 18.79 -13.31
CA ALA A 301 9.10 19.22 -13.00
C ALA A 301 9.06 20.38 -12.01
N ILE A 302 8.00 21.17 -12.11
CA ILE A 302 7.61 22.13 -11.08
C ILE A 302 6.76 21.38 -10.05
N ILE A 303 7.16 21.42 -8.78
CA ILE A 303 6.39 20.85 -7.68
C ILE A 303 5.51 21.96 -7.09
N LEU A 304 4.21 21.71 -7.04
CA LEU A 304 3.22 22.70 -6.62
C LEU A 304 2.29 22.12 -5.54
N GLY A 305 2.00 22.88 -4.51
CA GLY A 305 1.08 22.54 -3.45
C GLY A 305 1.66 22.76 -2.07
N GLU A 306 1.33 21.87 -1.14
CA GLU A 306 1.75 21.93 0.27
C GLU A 306 2.95 21.01 0.52
N SER A 307 3.57 21.14 1.70
CA SER A 307 4.62 20.20 2.14
C SER A 307 4.08 18.78 2.20
N SER A 308 4.89 17.82 1.74
CA SER A 308 4.58 16.39 1.83
C SER A 308 4.76 15.86 3.26
N TYR A 309 4.42 14.59 3.49
CA TYR A 309 4.41 13.94 4.81
C TYR A 309 5.80 13.83 5.45
N GLY A 310 6.86 13.54 4.69
CA GLY A 310 8.22 13.40 5.21
C GLY A 310 8.59 11.97 5.63
N LYS A 311 8.13 10.94 4.91
CA LYS A 311 8.47 9.54 5.20
C LYS A 311 9.67 9.09 4.39
N GLY A 312 10.87 9.06 5.00
CA GLY A 312 12.14 8.65 4.40
C GLY A 312 12.51 7.16 4.60
N SER A 313 11.65 6.34 5.20
CA SER A 313 11.93 4.93 5.52
C SER A 313 11.40 3.97 4.44
N VAL A 314 12.14 2.86 4.23
CA VAL A 314 11.76 1.75 3.36
C VAL A 314 11.44 0.52 4.22
N GLN A 315 10.24 -0.02 4.07
CA GLN A 315 9.81 -1.22 4.76
C GLN A 315 9.93 -2.46 3.86
N SER A 316 10.30 -3.58 4.47
CA SER A 316 10.12 -4.91 3.90
C SER A 316 8.87 -5.55 4.50
N ILE A 317 8.18 -6.30 3.69
CA ILE A 317 7.05 -7.12 4.11
C ILE A 317 7.51 -8.56 4.16
N ILE A 318 7.47 -9.15 5.36
CA ILE A 318 7.99 -10.47 5.64
C ILE A 318 6.82 -11.37 6.06
N PRO A 319 6.48 -12.41 5.27
CA PRO A 319 5.48 -13.39 5.68
C PRO A 319 5.91 -14.14 6.95
N LEU A 320 4.96 -14.45 7.82
CA LEU A 320 5.17 -15.20 9.05
C LEU A 320 4.49 -16.57 8.98
N SER A 321 4.95 -17.52 9.82
CA SER A 321 4.50 -18.92 9.81
C SER A 321 3.01 -19.10 10.18
N ASN A 322 2.43 -18.15 10.90
CA ASN A 322 1.00 -18.15 11.26
C ASN A 322 0.08 -17.62 10.14
N GLY A 323 0.63 -17.33 8.95
CA GLY A 323 -0.13 -16.74 7.83
C GLY A 323 -0.27 -15.22 7.91
N GLY A 324 0.20 -14.60 8.98
CA GLY A 324 0.32 -13.15 9.12
C GLY A 324 1.56 -12.58 8.43
N GLY A 325 1.85 -11.32 8.67
CA GLY A 325 3.02 -10.63 8.12
C GLY A 325 3.64 -9.65 9.10
N MET A 326 4.90 -9.36 8.86
CA MET A 326 5.64 -8.32 9.56
C MET A 326 6.08 -7.25 8.57
N ARG A 327 5.72 -6.01 8.84
CA ARG A 327 6.27 -4.84 8.16
C ARG A 327 7.42 -4.31 8.99
N LEU A 328 8.62 -4.32 8.43
CA LEU A 328 9.84 -3.95 9.13
C LEU A 328 10.61 -2.89 8.34
N THR A 329 11.01 -1.82 8.99
CA THR A 329 11.91 -0.82 8.41
C THR A 329 13.30 -1.41 8.26
N ILE A 330 13.77 -1.54 7.02
CA ILE A 330 15.06 -2.15 6.69
C ILE A 330 16.09 -1.16 6.15
N SER A 331 15.66 0.00 5.66
CA SER A 331 16.54 1.02 5.12
C SER A 331 15.90 2.42 5.12
N LYS A 332 16.69 3.43 4.86
CA LYS A 332 16.23 4.77 4.50
C LYS A 332 16.49 5.02 3.01
N TYR A 333 15.63 5.81 2.37
CA TYR A 333 15.88 6.27 1.01
C TYR A 333 16.44 7.68 0.99
N TYR A 334 17.14 8.00 -0.08
CA TYR A 334 17.74 9.30 -0.32
C TYR A 334 17.48 9.73 -1.76
N LEU A 335 17.05 10.96 -1.94
CA LEU A 335 16.87 11.60 -3.22
C LEU A 335 18.23 11.90 -3.89
N PRO A 336 18.29 12.26 -5.17
CA PRO A 336 19.53 12.62 -5.86
C PRO A 336 20.33 13.71 -5.14
N SER A 337 19.65 14.68 -4.50
CA SER A 337 20.27 15.71 -3.66
C SER A 337 20.88 15.20 -2.35
N GLY A 338 20.70 13.93 -2.02
CA GLY A 338 21.12 13.34 -0.73
C GLY A 338 20.16 13.58 0.43
N LYS A 339 19.03 14.23 0.22
CA LYS A 339 17.97 14.42 1.23
C LYS A 339 17.16 13.13 1.39
N SER A 340 16.74 12.88 2.63
CA SER A 340 15.85 11.76 2.99
C SER A 340 14.53 12.31 3.53
#